data_406a57cb3f3d34cb6ca794729db0061d
#
_entry.id   406a57cb3f3d34cb6ca794729db0061d
#
_cell.length_a   1.000
_cell.length_b   1.000
_cell.length_c   1.000
_cell.angle_alpha   90.00
_cell.angle_beta   90.00
_cell.angle_gamma   90.00
#
_symmetry.space_group_name_H-M   'P 1'
#
loop_
_entity.id
_entity.type
_entity.pdbx_description
1 polymer ?
#
loop_
_entity_poly.entity_id
_entity_poly.type
_entity_poly.pdbx_seq_one_letter_code
_entity_poly.pdbx_strand_id
1 'polypeptide(L)'
;MPAGEFVRESVTIQNADGTTSVKEVVQNNSFRYVERNPQTWQVFSALFDGFVDKADIIIFILMVGGAFNILNNSRAIEVGVMAFLRRVLKLNRFKLFKKLGVENIIITLIMIMFSLFGAVFGMSEETIAFVIIFIPLAISMGYDSIVGVCMCYVAAHVGFAGAMLNPFTIGIAQGIADLPIFSGLEYRFLCWIILTIIGIAFVLWYANRVKSHPEKSPTFKLDNYWRQRSEEQQQSPVVYSTPRVAWILFVLLSIVMAFCAFTMPSTIISVGGGEAALPLMPILAALFLVTGIVTLRKSVHFFILDILLFTICFLIVGVLGYGWYVKEISALFLAMGICSGIADKQSADSIAKLFLAGCKDILSAALVVGLASGIIFILRDGKIIDTLLYALTRSLAESGDVASVGVMYVFQTLLNLIMPSGSAKAALTMPIMAQFSDLIGVSRQTAVLAFQFGDGFTNMLTPTSGVLIAVLGVAKIPYATWVKWVWKFILALIVIGFFLLLPTIFIHFPGF
;
A
#
# COMPACT_ATOMS: atom_id res chain seq x y z
N MET A 1 29.96 -1.95 14.80
CA MET A 1 29.45 -0.87 15.67
C MET A 1 29.45 -1.34 17.13
N PRO A 2 29.56 -0.46 18.13
CA PRO A 2 29.29 -0.82 19.50
C PRO A 2 27.82 -1.22 19.66
N ALA A 3 27.51 -2.15 20.53
CA ALA A 3 26.16 -2.53 20.88
C ALA A 3 25.59 -1.60 21.95
N GLY A 4 24.33 -1.24 21.85
CA GLY A 4 23.64 -0.40 22.81
C GLY A 4 22.16 -0.75 22.90
N GLU A 5 21.52 -0.39 23.98
CA GLU A 5 20.10 -0.58 24.18
C GLU A 5 19.47 0.58 24.95
N PHE A 6 18.22 0.86 24.59
CA PHE A 6 17.31 1.69 25.38
C PHE A 6 16.46 0.79 26.29
N VAL A 7 16.10 1.29 27.46
CA VAL A 7 15.04 0.66 28.27
C VAL A 7 13.69 0.90 27.61
N ARG A 8 12.88 -0.13 27.50
CA ARG A 8 11.53 -0.07 26.91
C ARG A 8 10.49 -0.27 27.98
N GLU A 9 9.42 0.50 27.88
CA GLU A 9 8.24 0.40 28.75
C GLU A 9 7.03 0.02 27.91
N SER A 10 6.18 -0.85 28.46
CA SER A 10 4.92 -1.20 27.82
C SER A 10 3.89 -0.10 28.06
N VAL A 11 3.51 0.62 27.03
CA VAL A 11 2.47 1.66 27.07
C VAL A 11 1.21 1.13 26.38
N THR A 12 0.09 1.24 27.08
CA THR A 12 -1.22 0.92 26.50
C THR A 12 -1.71 2.11 25.67
N ILE A 13 -1.83 1.93 24.38
CA ILE A 13 -2.34 2.94 23.45
C ILE A 13 -3.79 2.60 23.10
N GLN A 14 -4.68 3.57 23.24
CA GLN A 14 -6.05 3.44 22.78
C GLN A 14 -6.09 3.72 21.28
N ASN A 15 -6.47 2.72 20.50
CA ASN A 15 -6.64 2.85 19.06
C ASN A 15 -7.89 3.68 18.74
N ALA A 16 -7.97 4.21 17.51
CA ALA A 16 -9.13 4.99 17.06
C ALA A 16 -10.46 4.20 17.03
N ASP A 17 -10.39 2.86 17.06
CA ASP A 17 -11.51 1.92 17.10
C ASP A 17 -11.96 1.57 18.54
N GLY A 18 -11.37 2.22 19.56
CA GLY A 18 -11.64 1.96 20.96
C GLY A 18 -10.94 0.71 21.53
N THR A 19 -10.20 -0.04 20.73
CA THR A 19 -9.37 -1.15 21.21
C THR A 19 -8.09 -0.64 21.87
N THR A 20 -7.60 -1.36 22.88
CA THR A 20 -6.31 -1.05 23.50
C THR A 20 -5.22 -1.96 22.95
N SER A 21 -4.12 -1.37 22.47
CA SER A 21 -2.92 -2.11 22.10
C SER A 21 -1.78 -1.79 23.07
N VAL A 22 -1.06 -2.82 23.52
CA VAL A 22 0.15 -2.64 24.32
C VAL A 22 1.32 -2.49 23.38
N LYS A 23 2.06 -1.38 23.48
CA LYS A 23 3.27 -1.14 22.69
C LYS A 23 4.46 -0.87 23.59
N GLU A 24 5.63 -1.34 23.16
CA GLU A 24 6.90 -1.02 23.79
C GLU A 24 7.38 0.34 23.30
N VAL A 25 7.58 1.26 24.23
CA VAL A 25 8.06 2.61 23.98
C VAL A 25 9.42 2.79 24.65
N VAL A 26 10.31 3.48 23.97
CA VAL A 26 11.66 3.74 24.48
C VAL A 26 11.59 4.76 25.61
N GLN A 27 12.18 4.44 26.76
CA GLN A 27 12.32 5.37 27.87
C GLN A 27 13.43 6.39 27.56
N ASN A 28 13.13 7.66 27.76
CA ASN A 28 14.09 8.73 27.49
C ASN A 28 15.34 8.67 28.37
N ASN A 29 16.46 9.06 27.79
CA ASN A 29 17.78 9.08 28.47
C ASN A 29 18.21 7.73 29.06
N SER A 30 17.58 6.64 28.62
CA SER A 30 17.86 5.28 29.13
C SER A 30 18.94 4.54 28.34
N PHE A 31 19.55 5.19 27.33
CA PHE A 31 20.56 4.53 26.49
C PHE A 31 21.79 4.13 27.29
N ARG A 32 22.22 2.89 27.13
CA ARG A 32 23.47 2.38 27.66
C ARG A 32 24.18 1.52 26.63
N TYR A 33 25.51 1.63 26.60
CA TYR A 33 26.32 0.65 25.89
C TYR A 33 26.24 -0.68 26.64
N VAL A 34 26.11 -1.75 25.90
CA VAL A 34 26.01 -3.12 26.41
C VAL A 34 27.08 -3.98 25.79
N GLU A 35 27.26 -5.17 26.35
CA GLU A 35 28.17 -6.16 25.79
C GLU A 35 27.76 -6.50 24.34
N ARG A 36 28.77 -6.61 23.47
CA ARG A 36 28.55 -6.95 22.07
C ARG A 36 27.93 -8.34 21.95
N ASN A 37 26.90 -8.44 21.15
CA ASN A 37 26.30 -9.73 20.77
C ASN A 37 26.69 -10.06 19.31
N PRO A 38 27.90 -10.66 19.09
CA PRO A 38 28.37 -10.96 17.74
C PRO A 38 27.46 -11.99 17.09
N GLN A 39 26.95 -11.63 15.94
CA GLN A 39 26.09 -12.49 15.12
C GLN A 39 26.99 -13.40 14.27
N THR A 40 26.99 -14.69 14.54
CA THR A 40 27.77 -15.70 13.83
C THR A 40 26.84 -16.66 13.07
N TRP A 41 26.52 -17.81 13.65
CA TRP A 41 25.57 -18.75 13.08
C TRP A 41 24.12 -18.20 13.05
N GLN A 42 23.83 -17.26 13.92
CA GLN A 42 22.55 -16.54 13.97
C GLN A 42 22.17 -15.87 12.64
N VAL A 43 23.16 -15.57 11.79
CA VAL A 43 22.90 -15.11 10.42
C VAL A 43 22.04 -16.10 9.64
N PHE A 44 22.17 -17.40 9.93
CA PHE A 44 21.36 -18.43 9.29
C PHE A 44 19.99 -18.62 9.98
N SER A 45 19.94 -18.55 11.34
CA SER A 45 18.66 -18.66 12.06
C SER A 45 17.76 -17.45 11.84
N ALA A 46 18.34 -16.24 11.67
CA ALA A 46 17.59 -15.03 11.36
C ALA A 46 16.73 -15.14 10.09
N LEU A 47 17.10 -16.01 9.16
CA LEU A 47 16.25 -16.30 7.99
C LEU A 47 14.95 -16.94 8.45
N PHE A 48 15.02 -17.99 9.30
CA PHE A 48 13.82 -18.63 9.84
C PHE A 48 12.96 -17.63 10.62
N ASP A 49 13.59 -16.85 11.50
CA ASP A 49 12.91 -15.86 12.31
C ASP A 49 12.23 -14.79 11.43
N GLY A 50 12.89 -14.36 10.35
CA GLY A 50 12.34 -13.45 9.37
C GLY A 50 11.12 -14.01 8.63
N PHE A 51 11.12 -15.31 8.31
CA PHE A 51 9.96 -15.97 7.70
C PHE A 51 8.79 -16.08 8.68
N VAL A 52 9.05 -16.39 9.94
CA VAL A 52 8.01 -16.45 10.99
C VAL A 52 7.44 -15.07 11.26
N ASP A 53 8.27 -14.04 11.37
CA ASP A 53 7.85 -12.65 11.62
C ASP A 53 6.96 -12.09 10.51
N LYS A 54 7.20 -12.45 9.27
CA LYS A 54 6.42 -11.99 8.10
C LYS A 54 5.55 -13.10 7.49
N ALA A 55 5.23 -14.13 8.26
CA ALA A 55 4.40 -15.23 7.78
C ALA A 55 3.04 -14.77 7.26
N ASP A 56 2.44 -13.77 7.91
CA ASP A 56 1.19 -13.17 7.52
C ASP A 56 1.26 -12.53 6.12
N ILE A 57 2.30 -11.72 5.84
CA ILE A 57 2.53 -11.10 4.53
C ILE A 57 2.86 -12.16 3.47
N ILE A 58 3.68 -13.16 3.82
CA ILE A 58 4.03 -14.25 2.91
C ILE A 58 2.78 -15.01 2.49
N ILE A 59 1.94 -15.41 3.46
CA ILE A 59 0.68 -16.11 3.21
C ILE A 59 -0.27 -15.24 2.40
N PHE A 60 -0.39 -13.96 2.73
CA PHE A 60 -1.21 -12.99 1.98
C PHE A 60 -0.81 -12.94 0.51
N ILE A 61 0.48 -12.78 0.20
CA ILE A 61 0.99 -12.75 -1.17
C ILE A 61 0.59 -14.02 -1.93
N LEU A 62 0.79 -15.18 -1.31
CA LEU A 62 0.46 -16.47 -1.93
C LEU A 62 -1.05 -16.62 -2.17
N MET A 63 -1.87 -16.26 -1.18
CA MET A 63 -3.33 -16.36 -1.28
C MET A 63 -3.88 -15.40 -2.34
N VAL A 64 -3.39 -14.17 -2.37
CA VAL A 64 -3.78 -13.17 -3.38
C VAL A 64 -3.35 -13.62 -4.79
N GLY A 65 -2.10 -14.06 -4.95
CA GLY A 65 -1.60 -14.53 -6.24
C GLY A 65 -2.36 -15.74 -6.76
N GLY A 66 -2.66 -16.70 -5.88
CA GLY A 66 -3.49 -17.87 -6.21
C GLY A 66 -4.90 -17.46 -6.64
N ALA A 67 -5.56 -16.57 -5.87
CA ALA A 67 -6.90 -16.09 -6.15
C ALA A 67 -6.98 -15.33 -7.49
N PHE A 68 -6.01 -14.43 -7.73
CA PHE A 68 -5.96 -13.69 -8.99
C PHE A 68 -5.64 -14.56 -10.20
N ASN A 69 -4.89 -15.65 -10.05
CA ASN A 69 -4.68 -16.56 -11.16
C ASN A 69 -5.98 -17.29 -11.56
N ILE A 70 -6.82 -17.67 -10.59
CA ILE A 70 -8.16 -18.22 -10.87
C ILE A 70 -9.01 -17.18 -11.62
N LEU A 71 -9.05 -15.96 -11.12
CA LEU A 71 -9.81 -14.86 -11.74
C LEU A 71 -9.29 -14.56 -13.16
N ASN A 72 -7.98 -14.49 -13.37
CA ASN A 72 -7.37 -14.24 -14.68
C ASN A 72 -7.69 -15.33 -15.70
N ASN A 73 -7.79 -16.58 -15.27
CA ASN A 73 -8.17 -17.69 -16.15
C ASN A 73 -9.55 -17.51 -16.76
N SER A 74 -10.48 -16.81 -16.08
CA SER A 74 -11.81 -16.48 -16.61
C SER A 74 -11.78 -15.43 -17.71
N ARG A 75 -10.65 -14.75 -17.96
CA ARG A 75 -10.49 -13.62 -18.88
C ARG A 75 -11.40 -12.41 -18.56
N ALA A 76 -11.99 -12.36 -17.37
CA ALA A 76 -12.90 -11.29 -16.98
C ALA A 76 -12.20 -9.92 -16.99
N ILE A 77 -10.94 -9.84 -16.49
CA ILE A 77 -10.15 -8.59 -16.50
C ILE A 77 -9.92 -8.11 -17.93
N GLU A 78 -9.57 -8.99 -18.85
CA GLU A 78 -9.38 -8.65 -20.28
C GLU A 78 -10.66 -8.06 -20.88
N VAL A 79 -11.79 -8.74 -20.67
CA VAL A 79 -13.11 -8.25 -21.14
C VAL A 79 -13.45 -6.89 -20.53
N GLY A 80 -13.17 -6.71 -19.25
CA GLY A 80 -13.37 -5.45 -18.53
C GLY A 80 -12.53 -4.32 -19.09
N VAL A 81 -11.24 -4.57 -19.27
CA VAL A 81 -10.29 -3.60 -19.85
C VAL A 81 -10.73 -3.20 -21.25
N MET A 82 -11.08 -4.16 -22.11
CA MET A 82 -11.55 -3.87 -23.47
C MET A 82 -12.85 -3.08 -23.49
N ALA A 83 -13.80 -3.42 -22.61
CA ALA A 83 -15.06 -2.68 -22.48
C ALA A 83 -14.83 -1.26 -21.95
N PHE A 84 -13.93 -1.10 -20.99
CA PHE A 84 -13.53 0.20 -20.46
C PHE A 84 -12.86 1.06 -21.54
N LEU A 85 -11.85 0.54 -22.24
CA LEU A 85 -11.18 1.25 -23.33
C LEU A 85 -12.16 1.70 -24.41
N ARG A 86 -13.10 0.83 -24.83
CA ARG A 86 -14.14 1.19 -25.81
C ARG A 86 -15.04 2.34 -25.32
N ARG A 87 -15.33 2.41 -24.01
CA ARG A 87 -16.13 3.52 -23.43
C ARG A 87 -15.33 4.81 -23.35
N VAL A 88 -14.10 4.70 -22.89
CA VAL A 88 -13.19 5.84 -22.75
C VAL A 88 -12.86 6.47 -24.09
N LEU A 89 -12.63 5.66 -25.12
CA LEU A 89 -12.43 6.16 -26.50
C LEU A 89 -13.63 6.95 -27.02
N LYS A 90 -14.84 6.69 -26.53
CA LYS A 90 -16.03 7.50 -26.87
C LYS A 90 -15.97 8.90 -26.24
N LEU A 91 -15.25 9.09 -25.12
CA LEU A 91 -15.02 10.40 -24.49
C LEU A 91 -14.15 11.32 -25.36
N ASN A 92 -13.38 10.78 -26.32
CA ASN A 92 -12.63 11.55 -27.31
C ASN A 92 -13.52 12.48 -28.18
N ARG A 93 -14.86 12.33 -28.12
CA ARG A 93 -15.79 13.25 -28.77
C ARG A 93 -15.80 14.65 -28.14
N PHE A 94 -15.39 14.78 -26.87
CA PHE A 94 -15.31 16.06 -26.19
C PHE A 94 -13.95 16.72 -26.42
N LYS A 95 -13.92 17.96 -26.92
CA LYS A 95 -12.69 18.70 -27.27
C LYS A 95 -11.66 18.79 -26.12
N LEU A 96 -12.15 18.93 -24.88
CA LEU A 96 -11.30 19.00 -23.70
C LEU A 96 -10.54 17.70 -23.44
N PHE A 97 -11.21 16.56 -23.52
CA PHE A 97 -10.61 15.24 -23.31
C PHE A 97 -9.65 14.85 -24.45
N LYS A 98 -9.94 15.28 -25.67
CA LYS A 98 -9.06 15.07 -26.83
C LYS A 98 -7.72 15.80 -26.66
N LYS A 99 -7.71 16.99 -26.03
CA LYS A 99 -6.49 17.78 -25.78
C LYS A 99 -5.64 17.20 -24.65
N LEU A 100 -6.25 16.62 -23.61
CA LEU A 100 -5.55 16.06 -22.44
C LEU A 100 -5.06 14.63 -22.62
N GLY A 101 -5.61 13.89 -23.60
CA GLY A 101 -5.37 12.45 -23.77
C GLY A 101 -6.15 11.63 -22.74
N VAL A 102 -7.01 10.74 -23.20
CA VAL A 102 -7.91 9.98 -22.30
C VAL A 102 -7.13 9.05 -21.38
N GLU A 103 -6.03 8.49 -21.86
CA GLU A 103 -5.18 7.62 -21.07
C GLU A 103 -4.51 8.37 -19.90
N ASN A 104 -4.09 9.62 -20.11
CA ASN A 104 -3.56 10.46 -19.06
C ASN A 104 -4.59 10.75 -17.97
N ILE A 105 -5.87 10.93 -18.36
CA ILE A 105 -6.97 11.13 -17.40
C ILE A 105 -7.20 9.86 -16.58
N ILE A 106 -7.13 8.68 -17.20
CA ILE A 106 -7.28 7.41 -16.52
C ILE A 106 -6.18 7.23 -15.47
N ILE A 107 -4.92 7.43 -15.87
CA ILE A 107 -3.77 7.37 -14.95
C ILE A 107 -4.00 8.32 -13.79
N THR A 108 -4.35 9.57 -14.08
CA THR A 108 -4.59 10.62 -13.07
C THR A 108 -5.68 10.22 -12.07
N LEU A 109 -6.84 9.77 -12.54
CA LEU A 109 -7.95 9.39 -11.67
C LEU A 109 -7.62 8.20 -10.77
N ILE A 110 -6.95 7.18 -11.34
CA ILE A 110 -6.51 6.02 -10.56
C ILE A 110 -5.48 6.45 -9.52
N MET A 111 -4.50 7.27 -9.89
CA MET A 111 -3.49 7.76 -8.96
C MET A 111 -4.09 8.62 -7.84
N ILE A 112 -5.05 9.49 -8.11
CA ILE A 112 -5.76 10.25 -7.07
C ILE A 112 -6.46 9.30 -6.10
N MET A 113 -7.15 8.28 -6.61
CA MET A 113 -7.85 7.31 -5.79
C MET A 113 -6.90 6.55 -4.87
N PHE A 114 -5.80 6.00 -5.39
CA PHE A 114 -4.82 5.27 -4.57
C PHE A 114 -4.05 6.19 -3.61
N SER A 115 -3.73 7.41 -4.03
CA SER A 115 -3.13 8.41 -3.15
C SER A 115 -4.06 8.74 -1.98
N LEU A 116 -5.37 8.89 -2.23
CA LEU A 116 -6.35 9.09 -1.17
C LEU A 116 -6.40 7.88 -0.21
N PHE A 117 -6.36 6.66 -0.76
CA PHE A 117 -6.34 5.44 0.05
C PHE A 117 -5.09 5.36 0.94
N GLY A 118 -3.93 5.70 0.43
CA GLY A 118 -2.71 5.80 1.22
C GLY A 118 -2.78 6.86 2.31
N ALA A 119 -3.35 8.03 2.01
CA ALA A 119 -3.43 9.17 2.93
C ALA A 119 -4.46 8.99 4.06
N VAL A 120 -5.56 8.28 3.80
CA VAL A 120 -6.69 8.16 4.73
C VAL A 120 -6.57 6.92 5.62
N PHE A 121 -6.29 5.77 5.04
CA PHE A 121 -6.23 4.51 5.80
C PHE A 121 -4.92 3.74 5.64
N GLY A 122 -3.89 4.39 5.07
CA GLY A 122 -2.54 3.83 5.07
C GLY A 122 -2.36 2.62 4.14
N MET A 123 -3.12 2.57 3.03
CA MET A 123 -3.00 1.49 2.06
C MET A 123 -1.56 1.33 1.56
N SER A 124 -1.01 0.16 1.73
CA SER A 124 0.34 -0.22 1.33
C SER A 124 0.35 -1.64 0.76
N GLU A 125 0.15 -2.65 1.61
CA GLU A 125 0.19 -4.08 1.30
C GLU A 125 -0.86 -4.48 0.27
N GLU A 126 -2.03 -3.90 0.34
CA GLU A 126 -3.16 -4.17 -0.55
C GLU A 126 -2.86 -3.80 -2.01
N THR A 127 -1.91 -2.87 -2.23
CA THR A 127 -1.49 -2.49 -3.58
C THR A 127 -0.91 -3.66 -4.38
N ILE A 128 -0.36 -4.69 -3.70
CA ILE A 128 0.17 -5.90 -4.33
C ILE A 128 -0.89 -6.56 -5.21
N ALA A 129 -2.14 -6.63 -4.72
CA ALA A 129 -3.26 -7.22 -5.45
C ALA A 129 -3.62 -6.39 -6.71
N PHE A 130 -3.50 -5.08 -6.63
CA PHE A 130 -3.88 -4.19 -7.72
C PHE A 130 -2.83 -4.10 -8.83
N VAL A 131 -1.56 -4.36 -8.54
CA VAL A 131 -0.50 -4.40 -9.55
C VAL A 131 -0.82 -5.37 -10.69
N ILE A 132 -1.38 -6.55 -10.35
CA ILE A 132 -1.78 -7.58 -11.34
C ILE A 132 -2.85 -7.04 -12.32
N ILE A 133 -3.66 -6.11 -11.88
CA ILE A 133 -4.73 -5.49 -12.69
C ILE A 133 -4.18 -4.34 -13.52
N PHE A 134 -3.38 -3.47 -12.91
CA PHE A 134 -2.97 -2.22 -13.56
C PHE A 134 -1.80 -2.38 -14.54
N ILE A 135 -0.95 -3.42 -14.40
CA ILE A 135 0.09 -3.67 -15.41
C ILE A 135 -0.51 -4.04 -16.78
N PRO A 136 -1.40 -5.06 -16.91
CA PRO A 136 -2.06 -5.34 -18.19
C PRO A 136 -2.82 -4.13 -18.74
N LEU A 137 -3.45 -3.34 -17.87
CA LEU A 137 -4.13 -2.11 -18.28
C LEU A 137 -3.14 -1.10 -18.86
N ALA A 138 -2.01 -0.83 -18.20
CA ALA A 138 -0.98 0.09 -18.68
C ALA A 138 -0.39 -0.38 -20.02
N ILE A 139 -0.07 -1.67 -20.14
CA ILE A 139 0.45 -2.28 -21.37
C ILE A 139 -0.58 -2.13 -22.52
N SER A 140 -1.87 -2.38 -22.26
CA SER A 140 -2.93 -2.24 -23.27
C SER A 140 -3.13 -0.79 -23.73
N MET A 141 -2.79 0.19 -22.91
CA MET A 141 -2.77 1.62 -23.27
C MET A 141 -1.47 2.07 -23.96
N GLY A 142 -0.51 1.15 -24.18
CA GLY A 142 0.76 1.43 -24.85
C GLY A 142 1.86 1.95 -23.92
N TYR A 143 1.71 1.73 -22.62
CA TYR A 143 2.73 2.03 -21.59
C TYR A 143 3.52 0.77 -21.19
N ASP A 144 4.32 0.87 -20.14
CA ASP A 144 5.11 -0.23 -19.60
C ASP A 144 4.62 -0.68 -18.20
N SER A 145 5.21 -1.74 -17.67
CA SER A 145 4.88 -2.26 -16.34
C SER A 145 5.21 -1.27 -15.21
N ILE A 146 6.18 -0.38 -15.39
CA ILE A 146 6.50 0.67 -14.41
C ILE A 146 5.32 1.62 -14.25
N VAL A 147 4.70 2.06 -15.34
CA VAL A 147 3.48 2.89 -15.27
C VAL A 147 2.36 2.15 -14.53
N GLY A 148 2.17 0.85 -14.80
CA GLY A 148 1.18 0.03 -14.09
C GLY A 148 1.43 -0.01 -12.57
N VAL A 149 2.68 -0.18 -12.15
CA VAL A 149 3.08 -0.12 -10.73
C VAL A 149 2.85 1.28 -10.16
N CYS A 150 3.17 2.34 -10.92
CA CYS A 150 2.97 3.71 -10.46
C CYS A 150 1.51 4.06 -10.22
N MET A 151 0.60 3.55 -11.04
CA MET A 151 -0.84 3.84 -10.94
C MET A 151 -1.43 3.46 -9.59
N CYS A 152 -0.93 2.41 -8.94
CA CYS A 152 -1.41 1.96 -7.62
C CYS A 152 -0.36 2.12 -6.53
N TYR A 153 0.80 1.47 -6.64
CA TYR A 153 1.79 1.41 -5.57
C TYR A 153 2.44 2.77 -5.29
N VAL A 154 3.01 3.44 -6.31
CA VAL A 154 3.64 4.76 -6.11
C VAL A 154 2.59 5.78 -5.69
N ALA A 155 1.39 5.75 -6.29
CA ALA A 155 0.31 6.64 -5.92
C ALA A 155 -0.10 6.47 -4.45
N ALA A 156 -0.28 5.22 -3.99
CA ALA A 156 -0.62 4.93 -2.59
C ALA A 156 0.48 5.41 -1.64
N HIS A 157 1.77 5.19 -1.97
CA HIS A 157 2.89 5.62 -1.11
C HIS A 157 3.13 7.13 -1.11
N VAL A 158 2.85 7.83 -2.21
CA VAL A 158 2.84 9.30 -2.22
C VAL A 158 1.73 9.83 -1.31
N GLY A 159 0.54 9.22 -1.35
CA GLY A 159 -0.55 9.51 -0.43
C GLY A 159 -0.20 9.16 1.01
N PHE A 160 0.39 8.01 1.24
CA PHE A 160 0.87 7.56 2.55
C PHE A 160 1.89 8.54 3.14
N ALA A 161 2.82 9.08 2.35
CA ALA A 161 3.76 10.10 2.80
C ALA A 161 3.05 11.40 3.19
N GLY A 162 2.03 11.81 2.44
CA GLY A 162 1.16 12.95 2.77
C GLY A 162 0.02 12.59 3.73
N ALA A 163 0.18 11.58 4.59
CA ALA A 163 -0.89 11.02 5.41
C ALA A 163 -1.67 12.07 6.20
N MET A 164 -2.99 12.01 6.07
CA MET A 164 -3.94 12.90 6.76
C MET A 164 -4.56 12.20 7.97
N LEU A 165 -5.12 11.01 7.75
CA LEU A 165 -5.92 10.26 8.72
C LEU A 165 -5.44 8.82 8.88
N ASN A 166 -4.21 8.52 8.41
CA ASN A 166 -3.64 7.18 8.49
C ASN A 166 -3.47 6.74 9.96
N PRO A 167 -4.26 5.76 10.44
CA PRO A 167 -4.22 5.35 11.84
C PRO A 167 -2.92 4.61 12.19
N PHE A 168 -2.28 3.95 11.21
CA PHE A 168 -1.10 3.12 11.43
C PHE A 168 0.21 3.91 11.53
N THR A 169 0.22 5.17 11.09
CA THR A 169 1.38 6.04 11.17
C THR A 169 1.08 7.30 11.97
N ILE A 170 0.25 8.20 11.41
CA ILE A 170 -0.08 9.48 12.07
C ILE A 170 -0.78 9.25 13.41
N GLY A 171 -1.80 8.38 13.45
CA GLY A 171 -2.52 8.11 14.70
C GLY A 171 -1.60 7.62 15.80
N ILE A 172 -0.72 6.66 15.49
CA ILE A 172 0.26 6.13 16.45
C ILE A 172 1.30 7.18 16.84
N ALA A 173 1.88 7.88 15.85
CA ALA A 173 2.93 8.87 16.11
C ALA A 173 2.42 10.03 16.97
N GLN A 174 1.20 10.52 16.71
CA GLN A 174 0.57 11.58 17.51
C GLN A 174 0.20 11.08 18.90
N GLY A 175 -0.35 9.88 19.04
CA GLY A 175 -0.68 9.30 20.35
C GLY A 175 0.57 9.16 21.22
N ILE A 176 1.73 8.77 20.67
CA ILE A 176 3.00 8.67 21.40
C ILE A 176 3.60 10.06 21.71
N ALA A 177 3.35 11.04 20.83
CA ALA A 177 3.83 12.40 21.02
C ALA A 177 2.92 13.26 21.92
N ASP A 178 1.91 12.67 22.58
CA ASP A 178 0.89 13.36 23.40
C ASP A 178 0.16 14.47 22.64
N LEU A 179 -0.12 14.23 21.35
CA LEU A 179 -0.88 15.12 20.49
C LEU A 179 -2.30 14.58 20.27
N PRO A 180 -3.31 15.47 20.12
CA PRO A 180 -4.63 15.03 19.70
C PRO A 180 -4.54 14.27 18.36
N ILE A 181 -5.15 13.06 18.33
CA ILE A 181 -5.09 12.20 17.14
C ILE A 181 -5.72 12.92 15.95
N PHE A 182 -5.03 12.86 14.80
CA PHE A 182 -5.37 13.52 13.54
C PHE A 182 -5.40 15.05 13.59
N SER A 183 -4.85 15.69 14.63
CA SER A 183 -4.66 17.16 14.66
C SER A 183 -3.66 17.63 13.59
N GLY A 184 -3.71 18.89 13.20
CA GLY A 184 -2.89 19.46 12.12
C GLY A 184 -3.30 18.95 10.73
N LEU A 185 -4.57 18.59 10.55
CA LEU A 185 -5.12 18.04 9.30
C LEU A 185 -4.99 19.01 8.14
N GLU A 186 -5.19 20.30 8.37
CA GLU A 186 -5.23 21.34 7.32
C GLU A 186 -3.89 21.42 6.57
N TYR A 187 -2.79 21.48 7.33
CA TYR A 187 -1.46 21.54 6.72
C TYR A 187 -1.08 20.20 6.05
N ARG A 188 -1.45 19.07 6.64
CA ARG A 188 -1.22 17.75 6.03
C ARG A 188 -2.03 17.57 4.76
N PHE A 189 -3.25 18.08 4.71
CA PHE A 189 -4.07 18.08 3.49
C PHE A 189 -3.38 18.87 2.37
N LEU A 190 -2.81 20.05 2.67
CA LEU A 190 -2.00 20.79 1.71
C LEU A 190 -0.78 20.00 1.23
N CYS A 191 -0.04 19.38 2.15
CA CYS A 191 1.10 18.54 1.81
C CYS A 191 0.69 17.37 0.91
N TRP A 192 -0.43 16.70 1.23
CA TRP A 192 -0.97 15.61 0.42
C TRP A 192 -1.30 16.06 -1.01
N ILE A 193 -1.95 17.21 -1.17
CA ILE A 193 -2.26 17.77 -2.51
C ILE A 193 -0.97 18.00 -3.29
N ILE A 194 0.01 18.68 -2.69
CA ILE A 194 1.27 19.00 -3.35
C ILE A 194 2.00 17.73 -3.78
N LEU A 195 2.17 16.78 -2.87
CA LEU A 195 2.85 15.52 -3.15
C LEU A 195 2.11 14.70 -4.22
N THR A 196 0.78 14.63 -4.15
CA THR A 196 -0.04 13.92 -5.14
C THR A 196 0.09 14.55 -6.53
N ILE A 197 0.03 15.87 -6.64
CA ILE A 197 0.21 16.58 -7.93
C ILE A 197 1.61 16.29 -8.49
N ILE A 198 2.65 16.33 -7.67
CA ILE A 198 4.03 16.03 -8.10
C ILE A 198 4.17 14.59 -8.54
N GLY A 199 3.59 13.64 -7.78
CA GLY A 199 3.57 12.22 -8.13
C GLY A 199 2.90 11.98 -9.48
N ILE A 200 1.71 12.55 -9.69
CA ILE A 200 0.97 12.45 -10.96
C ILE A 200 1.75 13.08 -12.09
N ALA A 201 2.29 14.29 -11.90
CA ALA A 201 3.05 14.98 -12.94
C ALA A 201 4.29 14.18 -13.38
N PHE A 202 5.02 13.60 -12.42
CA PHE A 202 6.16 12.74 -12.70
C PHE A 202 5.76 11.48 -13.49
N VAL A 203 4.70 10.80 -13.06
CA VAL A 203 4.24 9.57 -13.72
C VAL A 203 3.71 9.87 -15.12
N LEU A 204 2.95 10.95 -15.32
CA LEU A 204 2.47 11.35 -16.64
C LEU A 204 3.62 11.77 -17.57
N TRP A 205 4.62 12.49 -17.05
CA TRP A 205 5.83 12.80 -17.82
C TRP A 205 6.54 11.53 -18.28
N TYR A 206 6.71 10.57 -17.40
CA TYR A 206 7.33 9.29 -17.73
C TYR A 206 6.46 8.47 -18.71
N ALA A 207 5.17 8.36 -18.46
CA ALA A 207 4.22 7.64 -19.31
C ALA A 207 4.22 8.19 -20.75
N ASN A 208 4.18 9.51 -20.92
CA ASN A 208 4.24 10.14 -22.24
C ASN A 208 5.58 9.86 -22.95
N ARG A 209 6.69 9.83 -22.20
CA ARG A 209 8.01 9.47 -22.76
C ARG A 209 8.05 8.02 -23.23
N VAL A 210 7.52 7.09 -22.45
CA VAL A 210 7.44 5.66 -22.81
C VAL A 210 6.53 5.48 -24.01
N LYS A 211 5.39 6.16 -24.06
CA LYS A 211 4.45 6.07 -25.19
C LYS A 211 5.08 6.55 -26.50
N SER A 212 5.91 7.59 -26.45
CA SER A 212 6.61 8.13 -27.62
C SER A 212 7.80 7.28 -28.06
N HIS A 213 8.49 6.62 -27.12
CA HIS A 213 9.69 5.83 -27.35
C HIS A 213 9.67 4.57 -26.47
N PRO A 214 8.85 3.57 -26.81
CA PRO A 214 8.69 2.36 -25.99
C PRO A 214 10.01 1.60 -25.75
N GLU A 215 10.91 1.61 -26.72
CA GLU A 215 12.22 0.95 -26.66
C GLU A 215 13.16 1.55 -25.60
N LYS A 216 12.91 2.79 -25.16
CA LYS A 216 13.68 3.46 -24.10
C LYS A 216 13.18 3.11 -22.67
N SER A 217 12.11 2.35 -22.57
CA SER A 217 11.61 1.87 -21.27
C SER A 217 12.62 0.88 -20.66
N PRO A 218 12.99 1.02 -19.37
CA PRO A 218 13.84 0.06 -18.69
C PRO A 218 13.25 -1.36 -18.63
N THR A 219 11.93 -1.49 -18.75
CA THR A 219 11.22 -2.77 -18.72
C THR A 219 10.76 -3.28 -20.08
N PHE A 220 11.13 -2.59 -21.18
CA PHE A 220 10.64 -2.92 -22.53
C PHE A 220 10.76 -4.41 -22.88
N LYS A 221 11.94 -5.01 -22.60
CA LYS A 221 12.18 -6.45 -22.86
C LYS A 221 11.46 -7.34 -21.83
N LEU A 222 11.39 -6.90 -20.57
CA LEU A 222 10.76 -7.64 -19.49
C LEU A 222 9.25 -7.73 -19.68
N ASP A 223 8.66 -6.68 -20.23
CA ASP A 223 7.23 -6.57 -20.50
C ASP A 223 6.74 -7.50 -21.62
N ASN A 224 7.64 -8.18 -22.31
CA ASN A 224 7.27 -9.25 -23.26
C ASN A 224 6.45 -10.35 -22.58
N TYR A 225 6.72 -10.66 -21.32
CA TYR A 225 5.88 -11.56 -20.52
C TYR A 225 4.41 -11.12 -20.50
N TRP A 226 4.16 -9.85 -20.24
CA TRP A 226 2.82 -9.29 -20.16
C TRP A 226 2.17 -9.14 -21.54
N ARG A 227 2.95 -8.79 -22.57
CA ARG A 227 2.48 -8.68 -23.95
C ARG A 227 2.09 -10.05 -24.50
N GLN A 228 2.95 -11.07 -24.37
CA GLN A 228 2.65 -12.43 -24.80
C GLN A 228 1.42 -12.99 -24.09
N ARG A 229 1.32 -12.81 -22.79
CA ARG A 229 0.15 -13.21 -22.02
C ARG A 229 -1.12 -12.52 -22.51
N SER A 230 -1.06 -11.26 -22.90
CA SER A 230 -2.17 -10.53 -23.48
C SER A 230 -2.48 -10.99 -24.90
N GLU A 231 -1.47 -11.33 -25.71
CA GLU A 231 -1.64 -11.84 -27.08
C GLU A 231 -2.20 -13.26 -27.09
N GLU A 232 -1.71 -14.15 -26.23
CA GLU A 232 -2.25 -15.49 -26.05
C GLU A 232 -3.74 -15.47 -25.65
N GLN A 233 -4.08 -14.55 -24.77
CA GLN A 233 -5.47 -14.33 -24.36
C GLN A 233 -6.34 -13.77 -25.49
N GLN A 234 -5.80 -12.94 -26.41
CA GLN A 234 -6.53 -12.37 -27.55
C GLN A 234 -6.74 -13.34 -28.71
N GLN A 235 -5.88 -14.36 -28.87
CA GLN A 235 -5.97 -15.32 -29.96
C GLN A 235 -7.18 -16.26 -29.85
N SER A 236 -7.70 -16.47 -28.65
CA SER A 236 -8.91 -17.29 -28.47
C SER A 236 -10.13 -16.40 -28.38
N PRO A 237 -11.18 -16.60 -29.20
CA PRO A 237 -12.38 -15.78 -29.15
C PRO A 237 -13.05 -15.89 -27.77
N VAL A 238 -13.39 -14.75 -27.19
CA VAL A 238 -14.13 -14.72 -25.91
C VAL A 238 -15.59 -15.10 -26.21
N VAL A 239 -16.06 -16.16 -25.59
CA VAL A 239 -17.46 -16.57 -25.69
C VAL A 239 -18.28 -15.85 -24.62
N TYR A 240 -19.09 -14.91 -25.03
CA TYR A 240 -20.00 -14.19 -24.15
C TYR A 240 -21.22 -15.07 -23.80
N SER A 241 -21.08 -15.86 -22.76
CA SER A 241 -22.16 -16.70 -22.24
C SER A 241 -22.26 -16.60 -20.74
N THR A 242 -23.38 -16.98 -20.17
CA THR A 242 -23.59 -17.02 -18.73
C THR A 242 -24.02 -18.43 -18.33
N PRO A 243 -23.12 -19.23 -17.73
CA PRO A 243 -23.45 -20.55 -17.25
C PRO A 243 -24.53 -20.54 -16.17
N ARG A 244 -25.36 -21.59 -16.07
CA ARG A 244 -26.38 -21.72 -15.00
C ARG A 244 -25.77 -21.64 -13.60
N VAL A 245 -24.56 -22.17 -13.45
CA VAL A 245 -23.81 -22.15 -12.17
C VAL A 245 -23.56 -20.71 -11.69
N ALA A 246 -23.30 -19.76 -12.61
CA ALA A 246 -23.11 -18.35 -12.23
C ALA A 246 -24.39 -17.75 -11.64
N TRP A 247 -25.59 -18.12 -12.11
CA TRP A 247 -26.86 -17.71 -11.53
C TRP A 247 -27.09 -18.33 -10.15
N ILE A 248 -26.74 -19.61 -9.97
CA ILE A 248 -26.85 -20.28 -8.66
C ILE A 248 -25.92 -19.59 -7.65
N LEU A 249 -24.67 -19.32 -8.06
CA LEU A 249 -23.70 -18.61 -7.21
C LEU A 249 -24.20 -17.20 -6.85
N PHE A 250 -24.74 -16.47 -7.81
CA PHE A 250 -25.32 -15.15 -7.57
C PHE A 250 -26.44 -15.19 -6.49
N VAL A 251 -27.33 -16.17 -6.55
CA VAL A 251 -28.37 -16.35 -5.54
C VAL A 251 -27.77 -16.65 -4.17
N LEU A 252 -26.78 -17.56 -4.10
CA LEU A 252 -26.08 -17.89 -2.86
C LEU A 252 -25.38 -16.67 -2.26
N LEU A 253 -24.63 -15.92 -3.06
CA LEU A 253 -23.96 -14.70 -2.60
C LEU A 253 -24.98 -13.63 -2.18
N SER A 254 -26.10 -13.51 -2.88
CA SER A 254 -27.18 -12.57 -2.51
C SER A 254 -27.81 -12.94 -1.17
N ILE A 255 -27.98 -14.21 -0.87
CA ILE A 255 -28.47 -14.69 0.45
C ILE A 255 -27.46 -14.33 1.54
N VAL A 256 -26.17 -14.59 1.32
CA VAL A 256 -25.11 -14.23 2.27
C VAL A 256 -25.09 -12.73 2.52
N MET A 257 -25.17 -11.92 1.46
CA MET A 257 -25.17 -10.46 1.59
C MET A 257 -26.44 -9.94 2.30
N ALA A 258 -27.59 -10.54 2.01
CA ALA A 258 -28.83 -10.20 2.73
C ALA A 258 -28.73 -10.56 4.21
N PHE A 259 -28.11 -11.70 4.54
CA PHE A 259 -27.84 -12.09 5.92
C PHE A 259 -26.92 -11.08 6.61
N CYS A 260 -25.82 -10.69 5.97
CA CYS A 260 -24.91 -9.66 6.50
C CYS A 260 -25.61 -8.30 6.67
N ALA A 261 -26.46 -7.91 5.72
CA ALA A 261 -27.24 -6.67 5.82
C ALA A 261 -28.23 -6.68 6.98
N PHE A 262 -28.79 -7.86 7.30
CA PHE A 262 -29.72 -8.03 8.42
C PHE A 262 -28.99 -8.06 9.78
N THR A 263 -27.85 -8.74 9.86
CA THR A 263 -27.06 -8.85 11.11
C THR A 263 -26.21 -7.62 11.40
N MET A 264 -25.81 -6.87 10.37
CA MET A 264 -24.99 -5.66 10.44
C MET A 264 -25.71 -4.49 9.75
N PRO A 265 -26.85 -4.00 10.28
CA PRO A 265 -27.66 -2.98 9.60
C PRO A 265 -26.97 -1.62 9.52
N SER A 266 -26.01 -1.33 10.42
CA SER A 266 -25.20 -0.12 10.43
C SER A 266 -23.74 -0.45 10.65
N THR A 267 -22.87 0.24 9.91
CA THR A 267 -21.41 0.17 10.07
C THR A 267 -20.95 1.51 10.60
N ILE A 268 -20.21 1.49 11.69
CA ILE A 268 -19.59 2.70 12.25
C ILE A 268 -18.27 2.91 11.52
N ILE A 269 -18.12 4.05 10.85
CA ILE A 269 -16.86 4.48 10.24
C ILE A 269 -16.30 5.61 11.10
N SER A 270 -15.08 5.42 11.59
CA SER A 270 -14.33 6.42 12.33
C SER A 270 -13.33 7.10 11.40
N VAL A 271 -13.52 8.39 11.12
CA VAL A 271 -12.62 9.19 10.28
C VAL A 271 -12.40 10.54 10.96
N GLY A 272 -11.13 10.89 11.23
CA GLY A 272 -10.75 12.20 11.75
C GLY A 272 -11.34 12.56 13.13
N GLY A 273 -11.59 11.56 13.98
CA GLY A 273 -12.19 11.78 15.31
C GLY A 273 -13.71 11.95 15.27
N GLY A 274 -14.34 11.85 14.09
CA GLY A 274 -15.80 11.77 13.93
C GLY A 274 -16.25 10.33 13.65
N GLU A 275 -17.34 9.91 14.28
CA GLU A 275 -18.00 8.63 14.02
C GLU A 275 -19.26 8.86 13.19
N ALA A 276 -19.39 8.11 12.10
CA ALA A 276 -20.59 8.11 11.28
C ALA A 276 -21.14 6.69 11.16
N ALA A 277 -22.36 6.47 11.66
CA ALA A 277 -23.08 5.22 11.45
C ALA A 277 -23.81 5.25 10.10
N LEU A 278 -23.35 4.42 9.16
CA LEU A 278 -23.90 4.34 7.80
C LEU A 278 -24.46 2.93 7.53
N PRO A 279 -25.60 2.79 6.84
CA PRO A 279 -26.16 1.48 6.49
C PRO A 279 -25.43 0.86 5.27
N LEU A 280 -24.11 0.67 5.37
CA LEU A 280 -23.27 0.26 4.23
C LEU A 280 -23.57 -1.16 3.78
N MET A 281 -23.74 -2.11 4.69
CA MET A 281 -24.05 -3.50 4.33
C MET A 281 -25.38 -3.63 3.59
N PRO A 282 -26.49 -3.01 4.05
CA PRO A 282 -27.75 -2.98 3.29
C PRO A 282 -27.59 -2.33 1.90
N ILE A 283 -26.85 -1.22 1.80
CA ILE A 283 -26.61 -0.54 0.53
C ILE A 283 -25.82 -1.44 -0.44
N LEU A 284 -24.74 -2.08 0.03
CA LEU A 284 -23.94 -2.99 -0.78
C LEU A 284 -24.76 -4.21 -1.23
N ALA A 285 -25.60 -4.78 -0.34
CA ALA A 285 -26.48 -5.89 -0.70
C ALA A 285 -27.47 -5.49 -1.81
N ALA A 286 -28.13 -4.34 -1.68
CA ALA A 286 -29.06 -3.84 -2.69
C ALA A 286 -28.36 -3.55 -4.02
N LEU A 287 -27.17 -2.93 -3.98
CA LEU A 287 -26.37 -2.67 -5.18
C LEU A 287 -25.95 -3.97 -5.88
N PHE A 288 -25.47 -4.97 -5.10
CA PHE A 288 -25.08 -6.26 -5.66
C PHE A 288 -26.22 -6.98 -6.36
N LEU A 289 -27.44 -6.93 -5.80
CA LEU A 289 -28.63 -7.51 -6.44
C LEU A 289 -28.89 -6.86 -7.82
N VAL A 290 -28.81 -5.55 -7.90
CA VAL A 290 -29.06 -4.83 -9.16
C VAL A 290 -27.94 -5.07 -10.17
N THR A 291 -26.69 -4.84 -9.76
CA THR A 291 -25.52 -4.96 -10.65
C THR A 291 -25.29 -6.41 -11.09
N GLY A 292 -25.47 -7.39 -10.18
CA GLY A 292 -25.33 -8.80 -10.48
C GLY A 292 -26.31 -9.28 -11.55
N ILE A 293 -27.59 -8.87 -11.49
CA ILE A 293 -28.57 -9.18 -12.54
C ILE A 293 -28.16 -8.54 -13.87
N VAL A 294 -27.74 -7.27 -13.84
CA VAL A 294 -27.34 -6.53 -15.06
C VAL A 294 -26.10 -7.15 -15.72
N THR A 295 -25.12 -7.54 -14.91
CA THR A 295 -23.86 -8.12 -15.38
C THR A 295 -24.05 -9.54 -15.88
N LEU A 296 -24.81 -10.41 -15.18
CA LEU A 296 -25.12 -11.76 -15.61
C LEU A 296 -25.90 -11.81 -16.94
N ARG A 297 -26.79 -10.83 -17.17
CA ARG A 297 -27.50 -10.71 -18.46
C ARG A 297 -26.57 -10.38 -19.65
N LYS A 298 -25.37 -9.86 -19.38
CA LYS A 298 -24.38 -9.54 -20.43
C LYS A 298 -23.44 -10.72 -20.66
N SER A 299 -22.73 -11.16 -19.64
CA SER A 299 -21.91 -12.38 -19.64
C SER A 299 -21.34 -12.66 -18.24
N VAL A 300 -20.88 -13.90 -18.03
CA VAL A 300 -20.18 -14.30 -16.80
C VAL A 300 -18.97 -13.43 -16.51
N HIS A 301 -18.24 -12.97 -17.50
CA HIS A 301 -17.07 -12.12 -17.35
C HIS A 301 -17.41 -10.80 -16.62
N PHE A 302 -18.52 -10.17 -16.98
CA PHE A 302 -18.97 -8.96 -16.27
C PHE A 302 -19.45 -9.26 -14.85
N PHE A 303 -20.01 -10.42 -14.59
CA PHE A 303 -20.38 -10.84 -13.25
C PHE A 303 -19.16 -11.10 -12.38
N ILE A 304 -18.11 -11.72 -12.92
CA ILE A 304 -16.83 -11.90 -12.22
C ILE A 304 -16.18 -10.55 -11.88
N LEU A 305 -16.26 -9.56 -12.79
CA LEU A 305 -15.84 -8.19 -12.51
C LEU A 305 -16.69 -7.52 -11.44
N ASP A 306 -17.98 -7.82 -11.38
CA ASP A 306 -18.87 -7.35 -10.33
C ASP A 306 -18.47 -7.96 -8.96
N ILE A 307 -18.17 -9.27 -8.91
CA ILE A 307 -17.59 -9.91 -7.72
C ILE A 307 -16.29 -9.20 -7.28
N LEU A 308 -15.39 -8.90 -8.22
CA LEU A 308 -14.16 -8.15 -7.92
C LEU A 308 -14.45 -6.74 -7.39
N LEU A 309 -15.40 -6.02 -8.00
CA LEU A 309 -15.81 -4.69 -7.53
C LEU A 309 -16.32 -4.74 -6.08
N PHE A 310 -17.22 -5.70 -5.77
CA PHE A 310 -17.72 -5.86 -4.41
C PHE A 310 -16.65 -6.33 -3.44
N THR A 311 -15.68 -7.14 -3.88
CA THR A 311 -14.49 -7.47 -3.09
C THR A 311 -13.73 -6.21 -2.67
N ILE A 312 -13.54 -5.26 -3.60
CA ILE A 312 -12.91 -3.96 -3.30
C ILE A 312 -13.78 -3.13 -2.35
N CYS A 313 -15.11 -3.09 -2.55
CA CYS A 313 -16.02 -2.41 -1.64
C CYS A 313 -15.96 -3.00 -0.23
N PHE A 314 -15.97 -4.33 -0.10
CA PHE A 314 -15.84 -5.01 1.20
C PHE A 314 -14.46 -4.81 1.82
N LEU A 315 -13.39 -4.74 1.03
CA LEU A 315 -12.06 -4.38 1.51
C LEU A 315 -12.10 -3.00 2.21
N ILE A 316 -12.67 -1.99 1.53
CA ILE A 316 -12.77 -0.64 2.08
C ILE A 316 -13.62 -0.62 3.35
N VAL A 317 -14.80 -1.20 3.31
CA VAL A 317 -15.72 -1.25 4.47
C VAL A 317 -15.12 -2.08 5.61
N GLY A 318 -14.46 -3.19 5.30
CA GLY A 318 -13.80 -4.05 6.27
C GLY A 318 -12.65 -3.34 6.99
N VAL A 319 -11.79 -2.63 6.24
CA VAL A 319 -10.68 -1.87 6.84
C VAL A 319 -11.21 -0.70 7.67
N LEU A 320 -12.11 0.14 7.13
CA LEU A 320 -12.57 1.36 7.80
C LEU A 320 -13.58 1.10 8.91
N GLY A 321 -14.44 0.09 8.77
CA GLY A 321 -15.55 -0.15 9.69
C GLY A 321 -15.34 -1.30 10.66
N TYR A 322 -14.47 -2.25 10.33
CA TYR A 322 -14.28 -3.49 11.10
C TYR A 322 -12.81 -3.78 11.43
N GLY A 323 -11.89 -2.88 11.14
CA GLY A 323 -10.47 -3.04 11.47
C GLY A 323 -9.81 -4.24 10.76
N TRP A 324 -10.30 -4.62 9.58
CA TRP A 324 -9.70 -5.74 8.83
C TRP A 324 -8.25 -5.46 8.49
N TYR A 325 -7.44 -6.50 8.64
CA TYR A 325 -6.04 -6.49 8.30
C TYR A 325 -5.69 -7.67 7.38
N VAL A 326 -4.43 -7.99 7.25
CA VAL A 326 -3.89 -8.95 6.27
C VAL A 326 -4.64 -10.29 6.23
N LYS A 327 -5.06 -10.83 7.39
CA LYS A 327 -5.76 -12.12 7.51
C LYS A 327 -7.15 -12.10 6.86
N GLU A 328 -7.97 -11.11 7.22
CA GLU A 328 -9.33 -10.96 6.72
C GLU A 328 -9.31 -10.62 5.23
N ILE A 329 -8.37 -9.77 4.82
CA ILE A 329 -8.17 -9.38 3.41
C ILE A 329 -7.75 -10.60 2.58
N SER A 330 -6.84 -11.44 3.10
CA SER A 330 -6.44 -12.70 2.44
C SER A 330 -7.63 -13.62 2.20
N ALA A 331 -8.48 -13.79 3.23
CA ALA A 331 -9.67 -14.63 3.14
C ALA A 331 -10.68 -14.07 2.13
N LEU A 332 -10.87 -12.76 2.10
CA LEU A 332 -11.75 -12.08 1.14
C LEU A 332 -11.29 -12.31 -0.31
N PHE A 333 -10.00 -12.13 -0.61
CA PHE A 333 -9.47 -12.36 -1.96
C PHE A 333 -9.53 -13.85 -2.35
N LEU A 334 -9.28 -14.76 -1.42
CA LEU A 334 -9.42 -16.21 -1.69
C LEU A 334 -10.87 -16.54 -2.04
N ALA A 335 -11.85 -16.03 -1.26
CA ALA A 335 -13.27 -16.20 -1.56
C ALA A 335 -13.63 -15.65 -2.95
N MET A 336 -13.14 -14.46 -3.29
CA MET A 336 -13.29 -13.86 -4.62
C MET A 336 -12.76 -14.79 -5.73
N GLY A 337 -11.55 -15.33 -5.57
CA GLY A 337 -10.94 -16.24 -6.54
C GLY A 337 -11.78 -17.51 -6.72
N ILE A 338 -12.18 -18.17 -5.64
CA ILE A 338 -13.02 -19.37 -5.66
C ILE A 338 -14.37 -19.08 -6.33
N CYS A 339 -15.05 -18.01 -5.92
CA CYS A 339 -16.33 -17.59 -6.53
C CYS A 339 -16.18 -17.32 -8.03
N SER A 340 -15.08 -16.68 -8.44
CA SER A 340 -14.80 -16.43 -9.87
C SER A 340 -14.62 -17.74 -10.65
N GLY A 341 -13.89 -18.72 -10.10
CA GLY A 341 -13.73 -20.03 -10.71
C GLY A 341 -15.04 -20.80 -10.82
N ILE A 342 -15.86 -20.78 -9.78
CA ILE A 342 -17.21 -21.41 -9.78
C ILE A 342 -18.10 -20.75 -10.84
N ALA A 343 -18.13 -19.41 -10.89
CA ALA A 343 -18.92 -18.68 -11.88
C ALA A 343 -18.53 -19.03 -13.31
N ASP A 344 -17.22 -19.22 -13.55
CA ASP A 344 -16.63 -19.63 -14.83
C ASP A 344 -16.80 -21.16 -15.13
N LYS A 345 -17.54 -21.88 -14.31
CA LYS A 345 -17.81 -23.32 -14.47
C LYS A 345 -16.55 -24.19 -14.35
N GLN A 346 -15.54 -23.75 -13.61
CA GLN A 346 -14.34 -24.55 -13.32
C GLN A 346 -14.68 -25.63 -12.30
N SER A 347 -14.07 -26.82 -12.43
CA SER A 347 -14.15 -27.86 -11.42
C SER A 347 -13.31 -27.51 -10.18
N ALA A 348 -13.61 -28.11 -9.03
CA ALA A 348 -12.83 -27.91 -7.82
C ALA A 348 -11.34 -28.25 -8.01
N ASP A 349 -11.03 -29.33 -8.75
CA ASP A 349 -9.65 -29.72 -9.09
C ASP A 349 -8.97 -28.66 -9.98
N SER A 350 -9.69 -28.08 -10.95
CA SER A 350 -9.19 -26.99 -11.79
C SER A 350 -8.90 -25.73 -10.96
N ILE A 351 -9.81 -25.36 -10.07
CA ILE A 351 -9.64 -24.22 -9.16
C ILE A 351 -8.41 -24.40 -8.28
N ALA A 352 -8.21 -25.60 -7.69
CA ALA A 352 -7.05 -25.91 -6.89
C ALA A 352 -5.74 -25.83 -7.69
N LYS A 353 -5.72 -26.38 -8.91
CA LYS A 353 -4.55 -26.31 -9.80
C LYS A 353 -4.21 -24.87 -10.19
N LEU A 354 -5.22 -24.07 -10.54
CA LEU A 354 -5.04 -22.66 -10.86
C LEU A 354 -4.53 -21.86 -9.64
N PHE A 355 -5.06 -22.14 -8.46
CA PHE A 355 -4.58 -21.53 -7.22
C PHE A 355 -3.10 -21.83 -6.98
N LEU A 356 -2.70 -23.10 -7.03
CA LEU A 356 -1.31 -23.52 -6.85
C LEU A 356 -0.38 -22.95 -7.93
N ALA A 357 -0.84 -22.85 -9.16
CA ALA A 357 -0.08 -22.22 -10.25
C ALA A 357 0.16 -20.73 -9.95
N GLY A 358 -0.85 -20.00 -9.45
CA GLY A 358 -0.72 -18.60 -9.03
C GLY A 358 0.24 -18.43 -7.85
N CYS A 359 0.17 -19.31 -6.83
CA CYS A 359 1.13 -19.32 -5.73
C CYS A 359 2.57 -19.52 -6.23
N LYS A 360 2.78 -20.47 -7.15
CA LYS A 360 4.10 -20.74 -7.74
C LYS A 360 4.64 -19.54 -8.51
N ASP A 361 3.79 -18.81 -9.20
CA ASP A 361 4.18 -17.65 -10.02
C ASP A 361 4.75 -16.50 -9.18
N ILE A 362 4.26 -16.32 -7.96
CA ILE A 362 4.70 -15.25 -7.05
C ILE A 362 5.54 -15.74 -5.86
N LEU A 363 5.89 -17.03 -5.82
CA LEU A 363 6.62 -17.64 -4.70
C LEU A 363 7.94 -16.91 -4.41
N SER A 364 8.66 -16.48 -5.45
CA SER A 364 9.92 -15.76 -5.29
C SER A 364 9.73 -14.45 -4.53
N ALA A 365 8.62 -13.72 -4.77
CA ALA A 365 8.31 -12.49 -4.04
C ALA A 365 8.02 -12.79 -2.57
N ALA A 366 7.24 -13.81 -2.28
CA ALA A 366 6.95 -14.26 -0.92
C ALA A 366 8.22 -14.64 -0.13
N LEU A 367 9.13 -15.38 -0.75
CA LEU A 367 10.39 -15.80 -0.13
C LEU A 367 11.31 -14.61 0.18
N VAL A 368 11.42 -13.63 -0.73
CA VAL A 368 12.28 -12.45 -0.51
C VAL A 368 11.78 -11.60 0.65
N VAL A 369 10.49 -11.56 0.95
CA VAL A 369 9.95 -10.85 2.12
C VAL A 369 10.51 -11.43 3.43
N GLY A 370 10.52 -12.75 3.56
CA GLY A 370 11.12 -13.43 4.73
C GLY A 370 12.63 -13.18 4.86
N LEU A 371 13.35 -13.21 3.73
CA LEU A 371 14.80 -12.94 3.71
C LEU A 371 15.09 -11.48 4.15
N ALA A 372 14.32 -10.51 3.67
CA ALA A 372 14.47 -9.11 4.05
C ALA A 372 14.24 -8.89 5.56
N SER A 373 13.21 -9.53 6.13
CA SER A 373 12.96 -9.48 7.58
C SER A 373 14.10 -10.10 8.39
N GLY A 374 14.75 -11.16 7.90
CA GLY A 374 15.93 -11.76 8.54
C GLY A 374 17.07 -10.75 8.77
N ILE A 375 17.27 -9.79 7.85
CA ILE A 375 18.26 -8.71 8.02
C ILE A 375 17.92 -7.86 9.24
N ILE A 376 16.65 -7.53 9.45
CA ILE A 376 16.19 -6.74 10.60
C ILE A 376 16.48 -7.48 11.90
N PHE A 377 16.26 -8.80 11.94
CA PHE A 377 16.58 -9.63 13.10
C PHE A 377 18.06 -9.57 13.47
N ILE A 378 18.96 -9.71 12.48
CA ILE A 378 20.40 -9.62 12.70
C ILE A 378 20.80 -8.27 13.32
N LEU A 379 20.25 -7.18 12.82
CA LEU A 379 20.54 -5.83 13.33
C LEU A 379 19.98 -5.61 14.73
N ARG A 380 18.79 -6.13 15.02
CA ARG A 380 18.13 -6.04 16.31
C ARG A 380 18.88 -6.87 17.36
N ASP A 381 19.16 -8.13 17.06
CA ASP A 381 19.82 -9.05 17.98
C ASP A 381 21.28 -8.66 18.20
N GLY A 382 21.93 -8.07 17.20
CA GLY A 382 23.23 -7.44 17.32
C GLY A 382 23.23 -6.13 18.13
N LYS A 383 22.04 -5.67 18.59
CA LYS A 383 21.85 -4.42 19.35
C LYS A 383 22.45 -3.19 18.65
N ILE A 384 22.38 -3.18 17.31
CA ILE A 384 22.94 -2.13 16.47
C ILE A 384 21.92 -1.01 16.27
N ILE A 385 20.62 -1.33 16.22
CA ILE A 385 19.54 -0.37 15.95
C ILE A 385 19.54 0.75 16.98
N ASP A 386 19.56 0.41 18.28
CA ASP A 386 19.51 1.39 19.36
C ASP A 386 20.78 2.25 19.40
N THR A 387 21.94 1.70 19.04
CA THR A 387 23.19 2.47 18.92
C THR A 387 23.13 3.48 17.78
N LEU A 388 22.55 3.09 16.64
CA LEU A 388 22.31 4.00 15.51
C LEU A 388 21.40 5.15 15.94
N LEU A 389 20.30 4.81 16.63
CA LEU A 389 19.34 5.78 17.14
C LEU A 389 20.02 6.80 18.06
N TYR A 390 20.79 6.31 19.05
CA TYR A 390 21.52 7.16 20.00
C TYR A 390 22.57 8.04 19.33
N ALA A 391 23.37 7.50 18.42
CA ALA A 391 24.42 8.26 17.74
C ALA A 391 23.83 9.43 16.92
N LEU A 392 22.69 9.23 16.34
CA LEU A 392 22.00 10.25 15.55
C LEU A 392 21.32 11.30 16.43
N THR A 393 20.67 10.90 17.53
CA THR A 393 20.04 11.86 18.47
C THR A 393 21.07 12.75 19.17
N ARG A 394 22.26 12.22 19.51
CA ARG A 394 23.31 13.00 20.15
C ARG A 394 23.82 14.16 19.27
N SER A 395 23.85 13.99 17.95
CA SER A 395 24.29 15.03 17.03
C SER A 395 23.27 16.18 16.83
N LEU A 396 22.04 16.03 17.35
CA LEU A 396 20.96 16.99 17.19
C LEU A 396 20.96 18.13 18.21
N ALA A 397 21.57 17.93 19.39
CA ALA A 397 21.42 18.83 20.53
C ALA A 397 22.12 20.21 20.39
N GLU A 398 22.98 20.39 19.37
CA GLU A 398 23.82 21.61 19.21
C GLU A 398 23.48 22.41 17.93
N SER A 399 22.41 22.06 17.21
CA SER A 399 22.06 22.67 15.90
C SER A 399 20.91 23.67 16.02
N GLY A 400 20.86 24.72 15.18
CA GLY A 400 19.70 25.62 15.13
C GLY A 400 18.44 24.93 14.55
N ASP A 401 17.25 25.54 14.74
CA ASP A 401 15.94 24.93 14.50
C ASP A 401 15.80 24.26 13.12
N VAL A 402 16.18 24.97 12.05
CA VAL A 402 16.14 24.44 10.68
C VAL A 402 17.07 23.24 10.50
N ALA A 403 18.27 23.31 11.05
CA ALA A 403 19.25 22.23 10.97
C ALA A 403 18.78 21.03 11.79
N SER A 404 18.23 21.26 12.96
CA SER A 404 17.69 20.21 13.85
C SER A 404 16.54 19.45 13.21
N VAL A 405 15.56 20.17 12.63
CA VAL A 405 14.46 19.57 11.87
C VAL A 405 14.99 18.81 10.64
N GLY A 406 15.97 19.37 9.94
CA GLY A 406 16.63 18.71 8.82
C GLY A 406 17.29 17.39 9.24
N VAL A 407 18.03 17.39 10.36
CA VAL A 407 18.68 16.16 10.87
C VAL A 407 17.63 15.16 11.35
N MET A 408 16.56 15.58 12.05
CA MET A 408 15.44 14.70 12.42
C MET A 408 14.86 14.01 11.19
N TYR A 409 14.64 14.77 10.13
CA TYR A 409 14.08 14.25 8.89
C TYR A 409 15.05 13.28 8.18
N VAL A 410 16.33 13.64 8.07
CA VAL A 410 17.36 12.75 7.52
C VAL A 410 17.48 11.47 8.33
N PHE A 411 17.45 11.59 9.67
CA PHE A 411 17.45 10.44 10.56
C PHE A 411 16.27 9.50 10.29
N GLN A 412 15.05 10.03 10.23
CA GLN A 412 13.84 9.23 9.93
C GLN A 412 13.92 8.57 8.56
N THR A 413 14.48 9.28 7.58
CA THR A 413 14.68 8.80 6.21
C THR A 413 15.69 7.64 6.17
N LEU A 414 16.82 7.77 6.86
CA LEU A 414 17.86 6.73 6.91
C LEU A 414 17.41 5.52 7.72
N LEU A 415 16.75 5.75 8.85
CA LEU A 415 16.24 4.66 9.69
C LEU A 415 15.21 3.82 8.91
N ASN A 416 14.42 4.43 8.06
CA ASN A 416 13.44 3.70 7.24
C ASN A 416 14.08 2.75 6.23
N LEU A 417 15.32 2.98 5.81
CA LEU A 417 16.05 2.03 4.98
C LEU A 417 16.35 0.71 5.71
N ILE A 418 16.38 0.76 7.06
CA ILE A 418 16.65 -0.40 7.92
C ILE A 418 15.34 -0.98 8.45
N MET A 419 14.40 -0.12 8.84
CA MET A 419 13.12 -0.49 9.49
C MET A 419 11.93 0.15 8.75
N PRO A 420 11.48 -0.43 7.64
CA PRO A 420 10.37 0.10 6.84
C PRO A 420 9.01 -0.30 7.43
N SER A 421 8.80 -0.03 8.70
CA SER A 421 7.55 -0.29 9.42
C SER A 421 7.11 0.98 10.13
N GLY A 422 6.11 1.67 9.56
CA GLY A 422 5.63 2.95 10.08
C GLY A 422 5.24 2.88 11.55
N SER A 423 4.45 1.89 11.97
CA SER A 423 4.02 1.74 13.36
C SER A 423 5.16 1.41 14.32
N ALA A 424 6.03 0.46 13.95
CA ALA A 424 7.18 0.09 14.79
C ALA A 424 8.21 1.24 14.89
N LYS A 425 8.45 1.94 13.77
CA LYS A 425 9.33 3.10 13.73
C LYS A 425 8.77 4.26 14.55
N ALA A 426 7.45 4.53 14.50
CA ALA A 426 6.80 5.51 15.36
C ALA A 426 7.01 5.18 16.84
N ALA A 427 6.75 3.94 17.24
CA ALA A 427 6.93 3.49 18.62
C ALA A 427 8.38 3.63 19.10
N LEU A 428 9.35 3.40 18.22
CA LEU A 428 10.76 3.50 18.54
C LEU A 428 11.25 4.95 18.60
N THR A 429 10.84 5.81 17.67
CA THR A 429 11.46 7.12 17.48
C THR A 429 10.68 8.27 18.09
N MET A 430 9.36 8.23 18.11
CA MET A 430 8.53 9.37 18.53
C MET A 430 8.71 9.77 20.01
N PRO A 431 8.92 8.85 20.98
CA PRO A 431 9.19 9.25 22.35
C PRO A 431 10.42 10.15 22.48
N ILE A 432 11.44 9.90 21.65
CA ILE A 432 12.68 10.67 21.63
C ILE A 432 12.51 11.96 20.81
N MET A 433 11.90 11.85 19.62
CA MET A 433 11.76 12.98 18.70
C MET A 433 10.78 14.04 19.22
N ALA A 434 9.70 13.63 19.90
CA ALA A 434 8.74 14.55 20.50
C ALA A 434 9.39 15.41 21.59
N GLN A 435 10.15 14.79 22.52
CA GLN A 435 10.87 15.51 23.55
C GLN A 435 12.02 16.35 22.99
N PHE A 436 12.68 15.84 21.96
CA PHE A 436 13.71 16.61 21.28
C PHE A 436 13.12 17.87 20.62
N SER A 437 11.94 17.78 20.00
CA SER A 437 11.27 18.96 19.43
C SER A 437 10.93 20.01 20.49
N ASP A 438 10.51 19.59 21.70
CA ASP A 438 10.28 20.49 22.82
C ASP A 438 11.57 21.22 23.23
N LEU A 439 12.71 20.51 23.30
CA LEU A 439 14.01 21.07 23.68
C LEU A 439 14.53 22.12 22.70
N ILE A 440 14.23 21.98 21.41
CA ILE A 440 14.64 22.93 20.36
C ILE A 440 13.57 23.99 20.06
N GLY A 441 12.45 24.00 20.77
CA GLY A 441 11.37 24.97 20.59
C GLY A 441 10.55 24.78 19.31
N VAL A 442 10.58 23.59 18.70
CA VAL A 442 9.82 23.22 17.50
C VAL A 442 8.61 22.37 17.90
N SER A 443 7.49 22.51 17.19
CA SER A 443 6.28 21.77 17.53
C SER A 443 6.47 20.24 17.39
N ARG A 444 5.84 19.46 18.27
CA ARG A 444 5.81 18.00 18.17
C ARG A 444 5.16 17.53 16.87
N GLN A 445 4.24 18.31 16.29
CA GLN A 445 3.66 18.04 14.98
C GLN A 445 4.69 18.06 13.85
N THR A 446 5.69 18.96 13.93
CA THR A 446 6.81 18.99 12.98
C THR A 446 7.63 17.71 13.07
N ALA A 447 7.88 17.19 14.28
CA ALA A 447 8.54 15.91 14.47
C ALA A 447 7.72 14.75 13.86
N VAL A 448 6.40 14.75 14.08
CA VAL A 448 5.49 13.76 13.47
C VAL A 448 5.50 13.86 11.94
N LEU A 449 5.52 15.07 11.38
CA LEU A 449 5.57 15.26 9.92
C LEU A 449 6.93 14.82 9.34
N ALA A 450 8.04 15.11 10.03
CA ALA A 450 9.37 14.64 9.63
C ALA A 450 9.46 13.10 9.66
N PHE A 451 8.88 12.46 10.69
CA PHE A 451 8.72 11.01 10.74
C PHE A 451 7.94 10.50 9.53
N GLN A 452 6.79 11.09 9.24
CA GLN A 452 5.88 10.63 8.20
C GLN A 452 6.51 10.71 6.79
N PHE A 453 7.14 11.83 6.46
CA PHE A 453 7.83 11.99 5.18
C PHE A 453 9.01 11.04 5.04
N GLY A 454 9.83 10.90 6.10
CA GLY A 454 10.96 9.98 6.10
C GLY A 454 10.53 8.52 5.93
N ASP A 455 9.34 8.15 6.41
CA ASP A 455 8.76 6.83 6.23
C ASP A 455 8.22 6.62 4.82
N GLY A 456 7.31 7.49 4.40
CA GLY A 456 6.52 7.28 3.19
C GLY A 456 7.34 7.26 1.91
N PHE A 457 8.34 8.14 1.76
CA PHE A 457 9.11 8.22 0.53
C PHE A 457 10.04 7.04 0.34
N THR A 458 10.75 6.66 1.37
CA THR A 458 11.80 5.64 1.26
C THR A 458 11.27 4.22 1.20
N ASN A 459 10.01 3.97 1.58
CA ASN A 459 9.34 2.70 1.36
C ASN A 459 9.28 2.31 -0.12
N MET A 460 9.26 3.28 -1.03
CA MET A 460 9.32 3.05 -2.48
C MET A 460 10.71 2.69 -3.01
N LEU A 461 11.74 2.74 -2.15
CA LEU A 461 13.15 2.53 -2.55
C LEU A 461 13.82 1.40 -1.77
N THR A 462 13.53 1.25 -0.47
CA THR A 462 14.30 0.36 0.39
C THR A 462 14.10 -1.12 0.08
N PRO A 463 15.19 -1.91 -0.03
CA PRO A 463 15.07 -3.36 -0.26
C PRO A 463 14.50 -4.13 0.93
N THR A 464 14.48 -3.54 2.11
CA THR A 464 13.88 -4.13 3.32
C THR A 464 12.35 -3.98 3.36
N SER A 465 11.76 -3.18 2.46
CA SER A 465 10.30 -3.07 2.31
C SER A 465 9.74 -4.34 1.67
N GLY A 466 9.11 -5.20 2.46
CA GLY A 466 8.44 -6.41 1.98
C GLY A 466 7.38 -6.10 0.91
N VAL A 467 6.65 -5.00 1.06
CA VAL A 467 5.64 -4.56 0.10
C VAL A 467 6.27 -4.20 -1.25
N LEU A 468 7.35 -3.41 -1.25
CA LEU A 468 8.06 -3.07 -2.49
C LEU A 468 8.54 -4.33 -3.22
N ILE A 469 9.20 -5.24 -2.49
CA ILE A 469 9.73 -6.45 -3.08
C ILE A 469 8.60 -7.34 -3.62
N ALA A 470 7.48 -7.45 -2.91
CA ALA A 470 6.31 -8.19 -3.36
C ALA A 470 5.71 -7.58 -4.64
N VAL A 471 5.50 -6.25 -4.66
CA VAL A 471 5.02 -5.52 -5.83
C VAL A 471 5.92 -5.74 -7.04
N LEU A 472 7.22 -5.60 -6.88
CA LEU A 472 8.19 -5.80 -7.96
C LEU A 472 8.25 -7.26 -8.43
N GLY A 473 8.14 -8.22 -7.51
CA GLY A 473 8.07 -9.64 -7.83
C GLY A 473 6.84 -9.98 -8.68
N VAL A 474 5.67 -9.50 -8.27
CA VAL A 474 4.42 -9.64 -9.03
C VAL A 474 4.54 -8.94 -10.39
N ALA A 475 5.11 -7.74 -10.42
CA ALA A 475 5.31 -6.98 -11.66
C ALA A 475 6.37 -7.58 -12.60
N LYS A 476 7.14 -8.57 -12.14
CA LYS A 476 8.31 -9.13 -12.85
C LYS A 476 9.38 -8.07 -13.16
N ILE A 477 9.53 -7.07 -12.29
CA ILE A 477 10.53 -6.01 -12.43
C ILE A 477 11.69 -6.30 -11.48
N PRO A 478 12.94 -6.50 -11.96
CA PRO A 478 14.09 -6.65 -11.09
C PRO A 478 14.31 -5.41 -10.22
N TYR A 479 14.61 -5.60 -8.94
CA TYR A 479 14.84 -4.52 -7.98
C TYR A 479 15.88 -3.50 -8.48
N ALA A 480 16.99 -3.97 -9.07
CA ALA A 480 18.02 -3.10 -9.62
C ALA A 480 17.50 -2.19 -10.76
N THR A 481 16.58 -2.67 -11.59
CA THR A 481 15.94 -1.88 -12.65
C THR A 481 15.04 -0.81 -12.05
N TRP A 482 14.26 -1.19 -11.04
CA TRP A 482 13.38 -0.27 -10.30
C TRP A 482 14.17 0.85 -9.63
N VAL A 483 15.21 0.54 -8.86
CA VAL A 483 16.04 1.52 -8.15
C VAL A 483 16.69 2.51 -9.12
N LYS A 484 17.27 2.02 -10.22
CA LYS A 484 17.86 2.90 -11.27
C LYS A 484 16.86 3.89 -11.86
N TRP A 485 15.58 3.52 -11.87
CA TRP A 485 14.53 4.37 -12.39
C TRP A 485 13.99 5.33 -11.32
N VAL A 486 13.67 4.84 -10.11
CA VAL A 486 12.91 5.58 -9.10
C VAL A 486 13.75 6.53 -8.24
N TRP A 487 15.06 6.27 -8.05
CA TRP A 487 15.89 6.96 -7.06
C TRP A 487 15.90 8.49 -7.18
N LYS A 488 15.91 9.01 -8.43
CA LYS A 488 15.88 10.47 -8.67
C LYS A 488 14.55 11.08 -8.24
N PHE A 489 13.46 10.37 -8.45
CA PHE A 489 12.14 10.78 -8.02
C PHE A 489 12.04 10.79 -6.48
N ILE A 490 12.53 9.74 -5.83
CA ILE A 490 12.56 9.67 -4.37
C ILE A 490 13.44 10.78 -3.78
N LEU A 491 14.60 11.03 -4.36
CA LEU A 491 15.46 12.14 -3.93
C LEU A 491 14.75 13.49 -4.07
N ALA A 492 14.05 13.71 -5.18
CA ALA A 492 13.24 14.91 -5.35
C ALA A 492 12.13 15.03 -4.29
N LEU A 493 11.43 13.93 -3.99
CA LEU A 493 10.41 13.92 -2.93
C LEU A 493 11.01 14.19 -1.55
N ILE A 494 12.20 13.66 -1.25
CA ILE A 494 12.91 13.93 0.01
C ILE A 494 13.25 15.42 0.11
N VAL A 495 13.76 16.02 -0.95
CA VAL A 495 14.06 17.46 -0.97
C VAL A 495 12.78 18.29 -0.82
N ILE A 496 11.71 17.95 -1.53
CA ILE A 496 10.42 18.63 -1.42
C ILE A 496 9.84 18.46 0.01
N GLY A 497 9.93 17.26 0.58
CA GLY A 497 9.51 17.00 1.97
C GLY A 497 10.24 17.90 2.96
N PHE A 498 11.54 18.12 2.78
CA PHE A 498 12.28 19.07 3.60
C PHE A 498 11.73 20.51 3.47
N PHE A 499 11.46 20.97 2.25
CA PHE A 499 10.85 22.30 2.04
C PHE A 499 9.44 22.40 2.60
N LEU A 500 8.68 21.29 2.64
CA LEU A 500 7.36 21.25 3.29
C LEU A 500 7.46 21.21 4.83
N LEU A 501 8.61 20.87 5.40
CA LEU A 501 8.83 20.97 6.85
C LEU A 501 9.16 22.41 7.28
N LEU A 502 9.82 23.22 6.45
CA LEU A 502 10.27 24.55 6.82
C LEU A 502 9.14 25.48 7.30
N PRO A 503 7.97 25.57 6.65
CA PRO A 503 6.88 26.42 7.12
C PRO A 503 6.43 26.11 8.54
N THR A 504 6.51 24.86 8.98
CA THR A 504 6.08 24.44 10.33
C THR A 504 7.02 24.91 11.45
N ILE A 505 8.20 25.45 11.09
CA ILE A 505 9.14 26.05 12.03
C ILE A 505 8.79 27.52 12.29
N PHE A 506 8.34 28.24 11.25
CA PHE A 506 8.18 29.69 11.27
C PHE A 506 6.73 30.13 11.39
N ILE A 507 5.78 29.27 11.03
CA ILE A 507 4.35 29.59 10.98
C ILE A 507 3.60 28.67 11.95
N HIS A 508 2.80 29.26 12.82
CA HIS A 508 1.87 28.51 13.67
C HIS A 508 0.61 28.17 12.86
N PHE A 509 0.49 26.91 12.49
CA PHE A 509 -0.70 26.37 11.84
C PHE A 509 -1.72 25.91 12.89
N PRO A 510 -3.03 25.98 12.62
CA PRO A 510 -4.03 25.39 13.51
C PRO A 510 -3.75 23.89 13.74
N GLY A 511 -3.68 23.49 15.01
CA GLY A 511 -3.39 22.10 15.40
C GLY A 511 -1.93 21.65 15.24
N PHE A 512 -1.00 22.57 14.93
CA PHE A 512 0.44 22.32 14.86
C PHE A 512 1.16 22.84 16.09
#